data_bf14498ba163762a4d3d2db7789930a8
#
_entry.id   bf14498ba163762a4d3d2db7789930a8
#
_cell.length_a   1.000
_cell.length_b   1.000
_cell.length_c   1.000
_cell.angle_alpha   90.00
_cell.angle_beta   90.00
_cell.angle_gamma   90.00
#
_symmetry.space_group_name_H-M   'P 1'
#
loop_
_entity.id
_entity.type
_entity.pdbx_description
1 polymer ?
#
loop_
_entity_poly.entity_id
_entity_poly.type
_entity_poly.pdbx_seq_one_letter_code
_entity_poly.pdbx_strand_id
1 'polypeptide(L)'
;GPNADNGYNMLGDYTAPQADGSVVTVLEGIRQKVSKDTRVLYAKGCAVRDSSRTGFADAIEVARNADVVVMVVGGSSARDFSSEYEETGAAKVSANRVSDMESGEGYDRATLHLMGRQLELLEEVRKLGKPMVLVLIKGRPLLMEGVIQEADAILDAWYPGMQGGNAVADVLFGDYNPAGRLTLSVPRSV
;
A
#
# COMPACT_ATOMS: atom_id res chain seq x y z
N GLY A 1 6.30 -4.67 -0.74
CA GLY A 1 5.57 -3.56 -1.37
C GLY A 1 5.68 -2.26 -0.59
N PRO A 2 5.44 -1.09 -1.23
CA PRO A 2 5.69 0.23 -0.64
C PRO A 2 4.85 0.56 0.58
N ASN A 3 3.66 0.00 0.69
CA ASN A 3 2.71 0.29 1.78
C ASN A 3 2.73 -0.76 2.90
N ALA A 4 3.59 -1.79 2.82
CA ALA A 4 3.60 -2.85 3.81
C ALA A 4 4.05 -2.37 5.19
N ASP A 5 5.00 -1.44 5.21
CA ASP A 5 5.60 -0.89 6.44
C ASP A 5 5.61 0.64 6.38
N ASN A 6 4.42 1.23 6.25
CA ASN A 6 4.26 2.68 6.19
C ASN A 6 2.99 3.10 6.94
N GLY A 7 3.15 3.51 8.20
CA GLY A 7 2.04 3.91 9.05
C GLY A 7 1.27 5.13 8.53
N TYR A 8 1.95 6.11 7.93
CA TYR A 8 1.30 7.30 7.42
C TYR A 8 0.35 7.00 6.25
N ASN A 9 0.75 6.11 5.35
CA ASN A 9 -0.09 5.72 4.21
C ASN A 9 -1.36 4.97 4.63
N MET A 10 -1.41 4.49 5.88
CA MET A 10 -2.59 3.83 6.44
C MET A 10 -3.64 4.82 6.99
N LEU A 11 -3.27 6.08 7.21
CA LEU A 11 -4.09 7.07 7.88
C LEU A 11 -4.83 8.04 6.93
N GLY A 12 -4.21 8.42 5.82
CA GLY A 12 -4.71 9.48 4.95
C GLY A 12 -4.29 10.89 5.38
N ASP A 13 -4.82 11.90 4.68
CA ASP A 13 -4.36 13.30 4.81
C ASP A 13 -5.07 14.12 5.90
N TYR A 14 -6.31 13.79 6.24
CA TYR A 14 -7.08 14.51 7.27
C TYR A 14 -6.90 13.90 8.67
N THR A 15 -5.70 13.47 8.98
CA THR A 15 -5.35 12.84 10.26
C THR A 15 -4.42 13.75 11.05
N ALA A 16 -4.69 13.94 12.33
CA ALA A 16 -3.75 14.62 13.22
C ALA A 16 -2.42 13.86 13.30
N PRO A 17 -1.30 14.56 13.56
CA PRO A 17 -0.02 13.92 13.79
C PRO A 17 -0.12 12.81 14.82
N GLN A 18 0.43 11.65 14.51
CA GLN A 18 0.44 10.49 15.39
C GLN A 18 1.83 10.29 15.99
N ALA A 19 1.89 9.80 17.22
CA ALA A 19 3.15 9.41 17.84
C ALA A 19 3.78 8.24 17.09
N ASP A 20 5.10 8.17 17.07
CA ASP A 20 5.83 7.05 16.50
C ASP A 20 5.38 5.73 17.14
N GLY A 21 5.14 4.71 16.33
CA GLY A 21 4.68 3.40 16.77
C GLY A 21 3.20 3.31 17.18
N SER A 22 2.41 4.40 17.02
CA SER A 22 0.96 4.36 17.32
C SER A 22 0.13 3.68 16.23
N VAL A 23 0.68 3.51 15.04
CA VAL A 23 0.01 2.89 13.88
C VAL A 23 0.61 1.53 13.64
N VAL A 24 -0.20 0.49 13.71
CA VAL A 24 0.22 -0.87 13.37
C VAL A 24 0.20 -1.04 11.87
N THR A 25 1.37 -1.19 11.26
CA THR A 25 1.51 -1.41 9.81
C THR A 25 1.05 -2.82 9.42
N VAL A 26 0.79 -3.05 8.13
CA VAL A 26 0.42 -4.40 7.64
C VAL A 26 1.52 -5.41 7.97
N LEU A 27 2.79 -5.01 7.82
CA LEU A 27 3.93 -5.86 8.17
C LEU A 27 3.95 -6.22 9.67
N GLU A 28 3.72 -5.25 10.53
CA GLU A 28 3.65 -5.47 11.98
C GLU A 28 2.46 -6.35 12.37
N GLY A 29 1.28 -6.09 11.82
CA GLY A 29 0.09 -6.93 12.04
C GLY A 29 0.33 -8.39 11.67
N ILE A 30 0.95 -8.64 10.51
CA ILE A 30 1.33 -9.99 10.10
C ILE A 30 2.33 -10.61 11.08
N ARG A 31 3.37 -9.87 11.47
CA ARG A 31 4.39 -10.36 12.43
C ARG A 31 3.82 -10.72 13.79
N GLN A 32 2.84 -9.95 14.25
CA GLN A 32 2.15 -10.22 15.53
C GLN A 32 1.20 -11.42 15.44
N LYS A 33 0.68 -11.69 14.25
CA LYS A 33 -0.34 -12.73 14.01
C LYS A 33 0.25 -14.12 13.84
N VAL A 34 1.38 -14.25 13.18
CA VAL A 34 1.96 -15.55 12.82
C VAL A 34 2.62 -16.23 14.01
N SER A 35 2.73 -17.56 13.95
CA SER A 35 3.45 -18.34 14.95
C SER A 35 4.96 -18.08 14.91
N LYS A 36 5.67 -18.51 15.96
CA LYS A 36 7.15 -18.41 16.05
C LYS A 36 7.87 -19.23 14.97
N ASP A 37 7.19 -20.21 14.40
CA ASP A 37 7.75 -21.07 13.34
C ASP A 37 7.60 -20.45 11.94
N THR A 38 6.83 -19.36 11.81
CA THR A 38 6.64 -18.64 10.57
C THR A 38 7.65 -17.51 10.43
N ARG A 39 8.45 -17.59 9.39
CA ARG A 39 9.43 -16.55 9.07
C ARG A 39 8.78 -15.47 8.19
N VAL A 40 8.72 -14.24 8.68
CA VAL A 40 8.25 -13.09 7.92
C VAL A 40 9.43 -12.34 7.32
N LEU A 41 9.53 -12.38 6.00
CA LEU A 41 10.54 -11.66 5.21
C LEU A 41 9.92 -10.37 4.67
N TYR A 42 10.72 -9.32 4.53
CA TYR A 42 10.25 -8.03 4.04
C TYR A 42 11.22 -7.38 3.08
N ALA A 43 10.70 -6.81 2.02
CA ALA A 43 11.36 -5.85 1.15
C ALA A 43 10.36 -4.81 0.64
N LYS A 44 10.74 -3.54 0.62
CA LYS A 44 9.91 -2.45 0.11
C LYS A 44 9.71 -2.56 -1.40
N GLY A 45 10.76 -2.86 -2.14
CA GLY A 45 10.77 -3.02 -3.59
C GLY A 45 10.79 -1.70 -4.36
N CYS A 46 9.83 -0.81 -4.12
CA CYS A 46 9.76 0.53 -4.70
C CYS A 46 9.04 1.50 -3.75
N ALA A 47 9.04 2.78 -4.06
CA ALA A 47 8.13 3.74 -3.44
C ALA A 47 6.81 3.84 -4.22
N VAL A 48 5.81 4.55 -3.68
CA VAL A 48 4.48 4.68 -4.32
C VAL A 48 4.59 5.37 -5.69
N ARG A 49 5.37 6.44 -5.79
CA ARG A 49 5.51 7.26 -7.00
C ARG A 49 6.89 7.17 -7.67
N ASP A 50 7.81 6.42 -7.09
CA ASP A 50 9.18 6.34 -7.59
C ASP A 50 9.26 5.64 -8.95
N SER A 51 10.12 6.14 -9.82
CA SER A 51 10.48 5.52 -11.09
C SER A 51 11.68 4.56 -10.97
N SER A 52 12.32 4.47 -9.80
CA SER A 52 13.47 3.63 -9.53
C SER A 52 13.09 2.14 -9.43
N ARG A 53 14.01 1.28 -9.85
CA ARG A 53 13.95 -0.18 -9.71
C ARG A 53 14.97 -0.72 -8.72
N THR A 54 15.66 0.14 -7.97
CA THR A 54 16.80 -0.27 -7.12
C THR A 54 16.43 -1.33 -6.09
N GLY A 55 15.18 -1.31 -5.57
CA GLY A 55 14.70 -2.31 -4.60
C GLY A 55 14.12 -3.59 -5.20
N PHE A 56 14.05 -3.72 -6.53
CA PHE A 56 13.41 -4.88 -7.18
C PHE A 56 14.17 -6.18 -6.91
N ALA A 57 15.51 -6.15 -7.01
CA ALA A 57 16.33 -7.33 -6.79
C ALA A 57 16.10 -7.92 -5.39
N ASP A 58 16.09 -7.09 -4.37
CA ASP A 58 15.84 -7.49 -2.99
C ASP A 58 14.41 -8.03 -2.81
N ALA A 59 13.41 -7.38 -3.41
CA ALA A 59 12.03 -7.83 -3.33
C ALA A 59 11.81 -9.19 -4.03
N ILE A 60 12.42 -9.39 -5.18
CA ILE A 60 12.38 -10.66 -5.92
C ILE A 60 13.07 -11.77 -5.13
N GLU A 61 14.24 -11.48 -4.52
CA GLU A 61 14.95 -12.46 -3.72
C GLU A 61 14.18 -12.84 -2.45
N VAL A 62 13.59 -11.87 -1.76
CA VAL A 62 12.72 -12.11 -0.61
C VAL A 62 11.50 -12.96 -1.01
N ALA A 63 10.85 -12.64 -2.13
CA ALA A 63 9.69 -13.39 -2.63
C ALA A 63 10.07 -14.82 -3.06
N ARG A 64 11.25 -15.03 -3.67
CA ARG A 64 11.75 -16.35 -4.05
C ARG A 64 11.91 -17.27 -2.84
N ASN A 65 12.32 -16.73 -1.70
CA ASN A 65 12.55 -17.45 -0.45
C ASN A 65 11.29 -17.60 0.42
N ALA A 66 10.13 -17.16 -0.06
CA ALA A 66 8.85 -17.29 0.62
C ALA A 66 7.97 -18.38 0.01
N ASP A 67 7.05 -18.94 0.81
CA ASP A 67 6.03 -19.88 0.35
C ASP A 67 4.80 -19.13 -0.18
N VAL A 68 4.50 -17.97 0.40
CA VAL A 68 3.38 -17.07 0.03
C VAL A 68 3.88 -15.64 0.03
N VAL A 69 3.42 -14.85 -0.92
CA VAL A 69 3.72 -13.42 -1.02
C VAL A 69 2.50 -12.59 -0.66
N VAL A 70 2.65 -11.66 0.28
CA VAL A 70 1.67 -10.59 0.54
C VAL A 70 2.25 -9.29 -0.02
N MET A 71 1.70 -8.84 -1.14
CA MET A 71 2.14 -7.61 -1.80
C MET A 71 1.22 -6.45 -1.38
N VAL A 72 1.77 -5.45 -0.68
CA VAL A 72 1.00 -4.29 -0.20
C VAL A 72 1.35 -3.09 -1.05
N VAL A 73 0.42 -2.67 -1.91
CA VAL A 73 0.59 -1.59 -2.89
C VAL A 73 -0.58 -0.62 -2.83
N GLY A 74 -0.58 0.38 -3.68
CA GLY A 74 -1.66 1.35 -3.82
C GLY A 74 -1.18 2.77 -3.91
N GLY A 75 -1.81 3.65 -3.14
CA GLY A 75 -1.53 5.07 -3.10
C GLY A 75 -1.18 5.58 -1.72
N SER A 76 -1.17 6.90 -1.63
CA SER A 76 -1.05 7.65 -0.38
C SER A 76 -1.74 8.99 -0.52
N SER A 77 -2.44 9.42 0.51
CA SER A 77 -2.82 10.83 0.70
C SER A 77 -2.16 11.41 1.95
N ALA A 78 -1.22 10.68 2.55
CA ALA A 78 -0.55 11.11 3.76
C ALA A 78 0.35 12.32 3.48
N ARG A 79 0.08 13.42 4.20
CA ARG A 79 0.94 14.59 4.19
C ARG A 79 2.17 14.31 5.03
N ASP A 80 3.34 14.69 4.53
CA ASP A 80 4.47 14.81 5.43
C ASP A 80 4.30 16.10 6.25
N PHE A 81 4.44 16.02 7.55
CA PHE A 81 4.32 17.15 8.46
C PHE A 81 5.42 18.21 8.32
N SER A 82 6.30 18.07 7.35
CA SER A 82 7.23 19.11 6.92
C SER A 82 6.63 20.03 5.86
N SER A 83 5.37 19.86 5.47
CA SER A 83 4.68 20.78 4.58
C SER A 83 4.50 22.12 5.28
N GLU A 84 4.92 23.21 4.61
CA GLU A 84 4.56 24.55 5.01
C GLU A 84 3.08 24.80 4.68
N TYR A 85 2.44 25.63 5.50
CA TYR A 85 1.05 26.01 5.28
C TYR A 85 0.97 27.51 4.97
N GLU A 86 0.00 27.88 4.17
CA GLU A 86 -0.40 29.27 3.97
C GLU A 86 -1.17 29.80 5.20
N GLU A 87 -1.33 31.11 5.32
CA GLU A 87 -2.14 31.72 6.38
C GLU A 87 -3.59 31.21 6.39
N THR A 88 -4.09 30.78 5.25
CA THR A 88 -5.42 30.18 5.07
C THR A 88 -5.53 28.74 5.59
N GLY A 89 -4.42 28.13 5.99
CA GLY A 89 -4.34 26.73 6.36
C GLY A 89 -4.17 25.76 5.18
N ALA A 90 -4.12 26.26 3.93
CA ALA A 90 -3.85 25.43 2.75
C ALA A 90 -2.39 24.98 2.73
N ALA A 91 -2.14 23.72 2.39
CA ALA A 91 -0.78 23.22 2.27
C ALA A 91 -0.08 23.82 1.05
N LYS A 92 1.14 24.34 1.23
CA LYS A 92 1.99 24.75 0.13
C LYS A 92 2.55 23.53 -0.57
N VAL A 93 2.18 23.34 -1.83
CA VAL A 93 2.72 22.27 -2.66
C VAL A 93 4.09 22.69 -3.17
N SER A 94 5.15 22.04 -2.68
CA SER A 94 6.51 22.26 -3.19
C SER A 94 6.72 21.51 -4.50
N ALA A 95 6.98 22.23 -5.59
CA ALA A 95 7.29 21.65 -6.91
C ALA A 95 8.58 20.79 -6.92
N ASN A 96 9.44 20.96 -5.92
CA ASN A 96 10.77 20.33 -5.88
C ASN A 96 10.82 19.06 -5.01
N ARG A 97 9.71 18.64 -4.39
CA ARG A 97 9.68 17.50 -3.50
C ARG A 97 8.77 16.40 -4.05
N VAL A 98 9.34 15.27 -4.35
CA VAL A 98 8.55 14.07 -4.72
C VAL A 98 8.02 13.45 -3.44
N SER A 99 6.79 13.80 -3.09
CA SER A 99 6.02 13.12 -2.05
C SER A 99 5.44 11.82 -2.59
N ASP A 100 5.27 10.81 -1.75
CA ASP A 100 4.48 9.61 -2.08
C ASP A 100 2.96 9.92 -2.19
N MET A 101 2.54 11.12 -1.80
CA MET A 101 1.15 11.56 -1.91
C MET A 101 0.71 11.62 -3.38
N GLU A 102 -0.36 10.90 -3.70
CA GLU A 102 -0.89 10.77 -5.06
C GLU A 102 -2.41 11.04 -5.14
N SER A 103 -3.02 11.23 -3.98
CA SER A 103 -4.43 11.57 -3.81
C SER A 103 -4.60 12.51 -2.61
N GLY A 104 -5.78 13.07 -2.44
CA GLY A 104 -6.11 14.01 -1.38
C GLY A 104 -6.20 15.44 -1.88
N GLU A 105 -6.32 16.40 -0.95
CA GLU A 105 -6.48 17.80 -1.26
C GLU A 105 -5.26 18.37 -1.99
N GLY A 106 -5.49 19.02 -3.13
CA GLY A 106 -4.44 19.63 -3.97
C GLY A 106 -3.70 18.63 -4.88
N TYR A 107 -4.17 17.37 -4.97
CA TYR A 107 -3.57 16.33 -5.82
C TYR A 107 -4.59 15.74 -6.79
N ASP A 108 -4.49 16.14 -8.05
CA ASP A 108 -5.24 15.57 -9.16
C ASP A 108 -4.43 14.54 -9.94
N ARG A 109 -5.13 13.66 -10.63
CA ARG A 109 -4.53 12.61 -11.47
C ARG A 109 -5.17 12.58 -12.84
N ALA A 110 -4.34 12.45 -13.86
CA ALA A 110 -4.80 12.21 -15.23
C ALA A 110 -5.11 10.73 -15.51
N THR A 111 -4.67 9.81 -14.64
CA THR A 111 -4.86 8.36 -14.80
C THR A 111 -5.28 7.72 -13.49
N LEU A 112 -5.87 6.51 -13.55
CA LEU A 112 -6.24 5.71 -12.39
C LEU A 112 -5.32 4.50 -12.16
N HIS A 113 -4.21 4.39 -12.87
CA HIS A 113 -3.25 3.28 -12.68
C HIS A 113 -2.51 3.38 -11.35
N LEU A 114 -1.95 2.27 -10.88
CA LEU A 114 -0.92 2.31 -9.85
C LEU A 114 0.23 3.23 -10.27
N MET A 115 0.63 4.13 -9.38
CA MET A 115 1.72 5.07 -9.66
C MET A 115 3.09 4.39 -9.58
N GLY A 116 4.08 5.05 -10.17
CA GLY A 116 5.47 4.59 -10.13
C GLY A 116 5.67 3.24 -10.83
N ARG A 117 6.45 2.37 -10.21
CA ARG A 117 6.80 1.04 -10.72
C ARG A 117 6.09 -0.11 -10.02
N GLN A 118 5.01 0.16 -9.31
CA GLN A 118 4.33 -0.86 -8.51
C GLN A 118 3.78 -2.02 -9.34
N LEU A 119 3.16 -1.73 -10.50
CA LEU A 119 2.65 -2.77 -11.39
C LEU A 119 3.79 -3.63 -11.95
N GLU A 120 4.86 -3.01 -12.38
CA GLU A 120 6.06 -3.72 -12.86
C GLU A 120 6.66 -4.63 -11.78
N LEU A 121 6.69 -4.18 -10.52
CA LEU A 121 7.14 -5.02 -9.40
C LEU A 121 6.22 -6.23 -9.19
N LEU A 122 4.90 -6.05 -9.30
CA LEU A 122 3.93 -7.15 -9.23
C LEU A 122 4.19 -8.19 -10.33
N GLU A 123 4.36 -7.74 -11.58
CA GLU A 123 4.66 -8.59 -12.73
C GLU A 123 5.95 -9.40 -12.52
N GLU A 124 7.01 -8.76 -12.04
CA GLU A 124 8.29 -9.44 -11.79
C GLU A 124 8.18 -10.49 -10.66
N VAL A 125 7.47 -10.17 -9.59
CA VAL A 125 7.24 -11.12 -8.49
C VAL A 125 6.33 -12.26 -8.91
N ARG A 126 5.31 -12.00 -9.73
CA ARG A 126 4.40 -13.06 -10.25
C ARG A 126 5.13 -14.12 -11.07
N LYS A 127 6.17 -13.76 -11.80
CA LYS A 127 7.01 -14.70 -12.58
C LYS A 127 7.63 -15.81 -11.73
N LEU A 128 7.71 -15.65 -10.41
CA LEU A 128 8.20 -16.68 -9.49
C LEU A 128 7.19 -17.81 -9.27
N GLY A 129 5.95 -17.67 -9.71
CA GLY A 129 4.90 -18.69 -9.56
C GLY A 129 4.46 -18.97 -8.12
N LYS A 130 4.75 -18.05 -7.19
CA LYS A 130 4.32 -18.18 -5.79
C LYS A 130 2.86 -17.71 -5.62
N PRO A 131 2.08 -18.32 -4.71
CA PRO A 131 0.80 -17.77 -4.31
C PRO A 131 0.97 -16.33 -3.84
N MET A 132 0.14 -15.42 -4.37
CA MET A 132 0.26 -13.99 -4.09
C MET A 132 -1.09 -13.38 -3.70
N VAL A 133 -1.12 -12.78 -2.52
CA VAL A 133 -2.24 -11.95 -2.05
C VAL A 133 -1.85 -10.49 -2.19
N LEU A 134 -2.73 -9.71 -2.81
CA LEU A 134 -2.57 -8.29 -2.97
C LEU A 134 -3.40 -7.54 -1.92
N VAL A 135 -2.77 -6.64 -1.17
CA VAL A 135 -3.44 -5.72 -0.25
C VAL A 135 -3.33 -4.30 -0.82
N LEU A 136 -4.46 -3.66 -1.05
CA LEU A 136 -4.54 -2.31 -1.61
C LEU A 136 -4.78 -1.29 -0.50
N ILE A 137 -3.79 -0.42 -0.26
CA ILE A 137 -3.93 0.77 0.59
C ILE A 137 -4.09 1.96 -0.34
N LYS A 138 -5.26 2.60 -0.35
CA LYS A 138 -5.57 3.64 -1.34
C LYS A 138 -6.76 4.51 -0.91
N GLY A 139 -6.82 5.73 -1.42
CA GLY A 139 -7.90 6.67 -1.14
C GLY A 139 -8.85 6.94 -2.33
N ARG A 140 -8.62 6.27 -3.46
CA ARG A 140 -9.45 6.41 -4.67
C ARG A 140 -9.58 5.08 -5.42
N PRO A 141 -10.57 4.94 -6.31
CA PRO A 141 -10.63 3.81 -7.24
C PRO A 141 -9.36 3.78 -8.09
N LEU A 142 -8.75 2.61 -8.20
CA LEU A 142 -7.64 2.36 -9.11
C LEU A 142 -8.08 1.41 -10.22
N LEU A 143 -7.50 1.54 -11.40
CA LEU A 143 -7.69 0.57 -12.46
C LEU A 143 -7.17 -0.79 -12.02
N MET A 144 -8.00 -1.80 -12.22
CA MET A 144 -7.68 -3.18 -11.85
C MET A 144 -7.13 -3.99 -13.02
N GLU A 145 -7.09 -3.42 -14.22
CA GLU A 145 -6.46 -4.05 -15.38
C GLU A 145 -4.96 -4.27 -15.12
N GLY A 146 -4.47 -5.47 -15.43
CA GLY A 146 -3.12 -5.89 -15.08
C GLY A 146 -2.94 -6.32 -13.61
N VAL A 147 -3.64 -5.65 -12.68
CA VAL A 147 -3.54 -5.95 -11.24
C VAL A 147 -4.27 -7.24 -10.88
N ILE A 148 -5.48 -7.43 -11.42
CA ILE A 148 -6.30 -8.63 -11.13
C ILE A 148 -5.61 -9.91 -11.61
N GLN A 149 -4.91 -9.85 -12.73
CA GLN A 149 -4.23 -11.01 -13.30
C GLN A 149 -2.98 -11.39 -12.51
N GLU A 150 -2.43 -10.46 -11.73
CA GLU A 150 -1.18 -10.66 -11.00
C GLU A 150 -1.37 -11.26 -9.60
N ALA A 151 -2.60 -11.34 -9.08
CA ALA A 151 -2.87 -11.83 -7.73
C ALA A 151 -3.87 -12.99 -7.69
N ASP A 152 -3.67 -13.93 -6.77
CA ASP A 152 -4.61 -15.01 -6.50
C ASP A 152 -5.77 -14.55 -5.62
N ALA A 153 -5.56 -13.53 -4.80
CA ALA A 153 -6.59 -12.85 -4.02
C ALA A 153 -6.27 -11.36 -3.84
N ILE A 154 -7.30 -10.52 -3.71
CA ILE A 154 -7.16 -9.08 -3.52
C ILE A 154 -7.99 -8.65 -2.32
N LEU A 155 -7.36 -7.95 -1.38
CA LEU A 155 -7.99 -7.27 -0.26
C LEU A 155 -7.92 -5.75 -0.47
N ASP A 156 -9.07 -5.12 -0.66
CA ASP A 156 -9.18 -3.67 -0.79
C ASP A 156 -9.40 -3.06 0.60
N ALA A 157 -8.31 -2.55 1.20
CA ALA A 157 -8.29 -2.08 2.58
C ALA A 157 -8.54 -0.57 2.71
N TRP A 158 -8.54 0.21 1.62
CA TRP A 158 -8.63 1.67 1.64
C TRP A 158 -7.55 2.27 2.57
N TYR A 159 -7.88 3.27 3.38
CA TYR A 159 -7.04 3.76 4.48
C TYR A 159 -7.55 3.13 5.78
N PRO A 160 -6.93 2.06 6.26
CA PRO A 160 -7.51 1.23 7.31
C PRO A 160 -7.31 1.79 8.72
N GLY A 161 -6.56 2.88 8.88
CA GLY A 161 -6.36 3.56 10.16
C GLY A 161 -5.31 2.92 11.08
N MET A 162 -5.28 3.39 12.34
CA MET A 162 -4.23 3.05 13.31
C MET A 162 -4.11 1.55 13.59
N GLN A 163 -5.21 0.80 13.59
CA GLN A 163 -5.23 -0.65 13.82
C GLN A 163 -5.37 -1.45 12.52
N GLY A 164 -5.16 -0.78 11.39
CA GLY A 164 -5.34 -1.37 10.07
C GLY A 164 -4.48 -2.60 9.82
N GLY A 165 -3.26 -2.65 10.34
CA GLY A 165 -2.37 -3.81 10.21
C GLY A 165 -2.94 -5.05 10.90
N ASN A 166 -3.50 -4.90 12.10
CA ASN A 166 -4.17 -5.98 12.81
C ASN A 166 -5.41 -6.45 12.06
N ALA A 167 -6.26 -5.52 11.62
CA ALA A 167 -7.48 -5.85 10.86
C ALA A 167 -7.17 -6.58 9.54
N VAL A 168 -6.16 -6.12 8.80
CA VAL A 168 -5.69 -6.79 7.57
C VAL A 168 -5.17 -8.19 7.89
N ALA A 169 -4.38 -8.36 8.96
CA ALA A 169 -3.88 -9.66 9.37
C ALA A 169 -5.03 -10.61 9.77
N ASP A 170 -6.03 -10.15 10.51
CA ASP A 170 -7.21 -10.95 10.87
C ASP A 170 -7.96 -11.49 9.64
N VAL A 171 -8.08 -10.67 8.61
CA VAL A 171 -8.69 -11.10 7.33
C VAL A 171 -7.78 -12.10 6.60
N LEU A 172 -6.47 -11.82 6.50
CA LEU A 172 -5.52 -12.66 5.77
C LEU A 172 -5.42 -14.07 6.37
N PHE A 173 -5.51 -14.18 7.69
CA PHE A 173 -5.40 -15.46 8.42
C PHE A 173 -6.75 -16.11 8.77
N GLY A 174 -7.87 -15.49 8.35
CA GLY A 174 -9.20 -16.09 8.44
C GLY A 174 -9.89 -15.95 9.79
N ASP A 175 -9.39 -15.12 10.70
CA ASP A 175 -10.06 -14.83 11.97
C ASP A 175 -11.28 -13.91 11.80
N TYR A 176 -11.30 -13.15 10.72
CA TYR A 176 -12.43 -12.31 10.35
C TYR A 176 -12.78 -12.49 8.87
N ASN A 177 -14.06 -12.75 8.59
CA ASN A 177 -14.56 -12.77 7.22
C ASN A 177 -15.06 -11.37 6.83
N PRO A 178 -14.41 -10.67 5.86
CA PRO A 178 -14.76 -9.29 5.54
C PRO A 178 -16.16 -9.18 4.97
N ALA A 179 -17.00 -8.37 5.61
CA ALA A 179 -18.39 -8.11 5.21
C ALA A 179 -18.55 -6.84 4.37
N GLY A 180 -17.49 -6.06 4.18
CA GLY A 180 -17.50 -4.82 3.41
C GLY A 180 -17.94 -5.03 1.96
N ARG A 181 -18.62 -4.01 1.40
CA ARG A 181 -19.02 -3.94 0.00
C ARG A 181 -18.49 -2.65 -0.61
N LEU A 182 -18.05 -2.71 -1.86
CA LEU A 182 -17.68 -1.51 -2.59
C LEU A 182 -18.92 -0.62 -2.76
N THR A 183 -18.77 0.66 -2.40
CA THR A 183 -19.82 1.68 -2.53
C THR A 183 -19.75 2.42 -3.87
N LEU A 184 -18.82 2.04 -4.71
CA LEU A 184 -18.58 2.62 -6.03
C LEU A 184 -18.13 1.53 -7.01
N SER A 185 -18.23 1.83 -8.30
CA SER A 185 -17.66 0.96 -9.34
C SER A 185 -16.16 1.18 -9.48
N VAL A 186 -15.41 0.09 -9.53
CA VAL A 186 -13.99 0.11 -9.86
C VAL A 186 -13.86 -0.20 -11.35
N PRO A 187 -13.36 0.72 -12.18
CA PRO A 187 -13.25 0.49 -13.63
C PRO A 187 -12.19 -0.57 -13.93
N ARG A 188 -12.41 -1.36 -14.96
CA ARG A 188 -11.40 -2.29 -15.48
C ARG A 188 -10.36 -1.53 -16.32
N SER A 189 -10.83 -0.61 -17.16
CA SER A 189 -10.03 0.26 -18.04
C SER A 189 -10.69 1.63 -18.18
N VAL A 190 -10.01 2.61 -18.68
CA VAL A 190 -10.50 3.90 -19.17
C VAL A 190 -10.27 4.02 -20.65
#